data_f4fe33d562c47bb6057b8fba85d52e99
#
_entry.id   f4fe33d562c47bb6057b8fba85d52e99
#
_cell.length_a   1.000
_cell.length_b   1.000
_cell.length_c   1.000
_cell.angle_alpha   90.00
_cell.angle_beta   90.00
_cell.angle_gamma   90.00
#
_symmetry.space_group_name_H-M   'P 1'
#
loop_
_entity.id
_entity.type
_entity.pdbx_description
1 polymer ?
#
loop_
_entity_poly.entity_id
_entity_poly.type
_entity_poly.pdbx_seq_one_letter_code
_entity_poly.pdbx_strand_id
1 'polypeptide(L)' 'MTWSYEIRDSNQVVASTGKGFDTNKAAMAAGRKKARELRASGLLAGGGIATVKAAQESDRLVGTT' A
#
# COMPACT_ATOMS: atom_id res chain seq x y z
N MET A 1 17.89 -0.19 1.59
CA MET A 1 16.71 -0.61 0.82
C MET A 1 15.47 -0.31 1.61
N THR A 2 14.46 0.21 0.94
CA THR A 2 13.19 0.51 1.58
C THR A 2 12.06 -0.22 0.87
N TRP A 3 10.96 -0.36 1.59
CA TRP A 3 9.76 -1.00 1.10
C TRP A 3 8.62 0.01 1.10
N SER A 4 7.70 -0.18 0.19
CA SER A 4 6.52 0.65 0.11
C SER A 4 5.27 -0.22 0.06
N TYR A 5 4.11 0.37 0.34
CA TYR A 5 2.85 -0.32 0.15
C TYR A 5 1.93 0.50 -0.74
N GLU A 6 0.99 -0.18 -1.35
CA GLU A 6 -0.02 0.44 -2.17
C GLU A 6 -1.36 -0.21 -1.83
N ILE A 7 -2.37 0.61 -1.63
CA ILE A 7 -3.71 0.12 -1.33
C ILE A 7 -4.60 0.48 -2.51
N ARG A 8 -5.26 -0.52 -3.08
CA ARG A 8 -6.20 -0.33 -4.19
C ARG A 8 -7.59 -0.77 -3.77
N ASP A 9 -8.59 -0.06 -4.23
CA ASP A 9 -9.98 -0.40 -3.96
C ASP A 9 -10.47 -1.49 -4.92
N SER A 10 -11.77 -1.81 -4.86
CA SER A 10 -12.34 -2.84 -5.71
C SER A 10 -12.32 -2.50 -7.20
N ASN A 11 -12.16 -1.23 -7.52
CA ASN A 11 -12.04 -0.76 -8.91
C ASN A 11 -10.59 -0.68 -9.37
N GLN A 12 -9.65 -1.18 -8.57
CA GLN A 12 -8.22 -1.13 -8.85
C GLN A 12 -7.65 0.29 -8.91
N VAL A 13 -8.34 1.23 -8.30
CA VAL A 13 -7.86 2.60 -8.18
C VAL A 13 -7.03 2.72 -6.91
N VAL A 14 -5.87 3.36 -7.00
CA VAL A 14 -4.99 3.54 -5.85
C VAL A 14 -5.66 4.46 -4.83
N ALA A 15 -5.94 3.93 -3.66
CA ALA A 15 -6.58 4.68 -2.59
C ALA A 15 -5.56 5.36 -1.67
N SER A 16 -4.43 4.70 -1.46
CA SER A 16 -3.38 5.24 -0.60
C SER A 16 -2.06 4.53 -0.87
N THR A 17 -0.96 5.21 -0.55
CA THR A 17 0.38 4.63 -0.64
C THR A 17 1.20 5.09 0.56
N GLY A 18 2.24 4.32 0.86
CA GLY A 18 3.20 4.70 1.90
C GLY A 18 4.55 4.11 1.56
N LYS A 19 5.61 4.73 2.05
CA LYS A 19 6.98 4.30 1.75
C LYS A 19 7.91 4.56 2.92
N GLY A 20 9.15 4.09 2.80
CA GLY A 20 10.14 4.28 3.85
C GLY A 20 10.14 3.21 4.91
N PHE A 21 9.65 2.03 4.62
CA PHE A 21 9.64 0.91 5.56
C PHE A 21 10.89 0.04 5.38
N ASP A 22 11.38 -0.50 6.46
CA ASP A 22 12.62 -1.29 6.43
C ASP A 22 12.43 -2.70 5.88
N THR A 23 11.23 -3.25 6.01
CA THR A 23 10.97 -4.63 5.60
C THR A 23 9.62 -4.74 4.91
N ASN A 24 9.45 -5.82 4.15
CA ASN A 24 8.18 -6.17 3.54
C ASN A 24 7.10 -6.28 4.61
N LYS A 25 7.42 -6.97 5.71
CA LYS A 25 6.46 -7.19 6.79
C LYS A 25 6.00 -5.86 7.39
N ALA A 26 6.91 -4.92 7.59
CA ALA A 26 6.57 -3.60 8.13
C ALA A 26 5.66 -2.84 7.16
N ALA A 27 5.98 -2.87 5.87
CA ALA A 27 5.17 -2.22 4.85
C ALA A 27 3.75 -2.81 4.79
N MET A 28 3.66 -4.14 4.81
CA MET A 28 2.36 -4.80 4.77
C MET A 28 1.52 -4.50 6.02
N ALA A 29 2.16 -4.50 7.20
CA ALA A 29 1.46 -4.18 8.43
C ALA A 29 0.90 -2.77 8.40
N ALA A 30 1.72 -1.81 7.96
CA ALA A 30 1.30 -0.42 7.83
C ALA A 30 0.17 -0.27 6.81
N GLY A 31 0.28 -0.98 5.68
CA GLY A 31 -0.73 -0.96 4.63
C GLY A 31 -2.07 -1.50 5.11
N ARG A 32 -2.05 -2.60 5.84
CA ARG A 32 -3.27 -3.19 6.41
C ARG A 32 -3.93 -2.25 7.40
N LYS A 33 -3.14 -1.62 8.24
CA LYS A 33 -3.64 -0.65 9.20
C LYS A 33 -4.29 0.52 8.49
N LYS A 34 -3.64 1.04 7.46
CA LYS A 34 -4.18 2.15 6.69
C LYS A 34 -5.46 1.77 5.95
N ALA A 35 -5.50 0.57 5.39
CA ALA A 35 -6.70 0.08 4.71
C ALA A 35 -7.88 0.02 5.67
N ARG A 36 -7.64 -0.43 6.90
CA ARG A 36 -8.68 -0.48 7.93
C ARG A 36 -9.20 0.91 8.26
N GLU A 37 -8.31 1.88 8.36
CA GLU A 37 -8.70 3.26 8.63
C GLU A 37 -9.52 3.85 7.48
N LEU A 38 -9.11 3.61 6.25
CA LEU A 38 -9.84 4.07 5.08
C LEU A 38 -11.24 3.46 5.01
N ARG A 39 -11.32 2.17 5.35
CA ARG A 39 -12.61 1.47 5.38
C ARG A 39 -13.54 2.06 6.43
N ALA A 40 -13.00 2.31 7.63
CA ALA A 40 -13.78 2.90 8.72
C ALA A 40 -14.28 4.30 8.37
N SER A 41 -13.51 5.03 7.58
CA SER A 41 -13.85 6.39 7.15
C SER A 41 -14.74 6.43 5.91
N GLY A 42 -15.04 5.26 5.33
CA GLY A 42 -15.86 5.18 4.12
C GLY A 42 -15.19 5.70 2.87
N LEU A 43 -13.86 5.73 2.86
CA LEU A 43 -13.10 6.25 1.73
C LEU A 43 -12.78 5.18 0.67
N LEU A 44 -13.09 3.92 0.94
CA LEU A 44 -12.89 2.84 -0.01
C LEU A 44 -14.19 2.57 -0.77
N ALA A 45 -14.10 2.58 -2.09
CA ALA A 45 -15.24 2.26 -2.95
C ALA A 45 -15.53 0.75 -2.88
N GLY A 46 -16.73 0.37 -3.33
CA GLY A 46 -17.08 -1.04 -3.50
C GLY A 46 -17.23 -1.82 -2.22
N GLY A 47 -17.71 -1.17 -1.14
CA GLY A 47 -18.00 -1.86 0.11
C GLY A 47 -16.81 -2.00 1.04
N GLY A 48 -15.73 -1.31 0.78
CA GLY A 48 -14.58 -1.30 1.66
C GLY A 48 -13.57 -2.43 1.42
N ILE A 49 -13.67 -3.11 0.29
CA ILE A 49 -12.71 -4.14 -0.06
C ILE A 49 -11.44 -3.46 -0.59
N ALA A 50 -10.31 -3.85 -0.06
CA ALA A 50 -9.04 -3.27 -0.48
C ALA A 50 -7.97 -4.35 -0.65
N THR A 51 -7.08 -4.13 -1.61
CA THR A 51 -5.91 -4.97 -1.84
C THR A 51 -4.68 -4.20 -1.40
N VAL A 52 -3.86 -4.80 -0.56
CA VAL A 52 -2.62 -4.21 -0.06
C VAL A 52 -1.45 -4.96 -0.67
N LYS A 53 -0.55 -4.22 -1.29
CA LYS A 53 0.67 -4.80 -1.88
C LYS A 53 1.89 -4.08 -1.35
N ALA A 54 2.97 -4.82 -1.15
CA ALA A 54 4.25 -4.25 -0.76
C ALA A 54 5.28 -4.53 -1.85
N ALA A 55 6.19 -3.58 -2.05
CA ALA A 55 7.24 -3.69 -3.05
C ALA A 55 8.50 -2.98 -2.58
N GLN A 56 9.65 -3.47 -3.04
CA GLN A 56 10.93 -2.81 -2.78
C GLN A 56 11.10 -1.61 -3.69
N GLU A 57 11.40 -0.49 -3.10
CA GLU A 57 11.62 0.73 -3.87
C GLU A 57 12.98 0.73 -4.57
N SER A 58 13.96 0.09 -3.96
CA SER A 58 15.30 0.06 -4.52
C SER A 58 15.39 -0.59 -5.89
N ASP A 59 14.54 -1.54 -6.17
CA ASP A 59 14.53 -2.20 -7.49
C ASP A 59 14.21 -1.21 -8.59
N ARG A 60 13.31 -0.30 -8.30
CA ARG A 60 12.92 0.72 -9.27
C ARG A 60 14.08 1.66 -9.58
N LEU A 61 14.81 2.05 -8.55
CA LEU A 61 15.94 2.95 -8.72
C LEU A 61 17.04 2.32 -9.58
N VAL A 62 17.31 1.05 -9.34
CA VAL A 62 18.29 0.32 -10.12
C VAL A 62 17.86 0.24 -11.58
N GLY A 63 16.59 0.00 -11.80
CA GLY A 63 16.08 -0.10 -13.17
C GLY A 63 16.12 1.20 -13.95
N THR A 64 16.16 2.34 -13.28
CA THR A 64 16.17 3.63 -13.96
C THR A 64 17.58 4.13 -14.26
N THR A 65 18.57 3.54 -13.66
CA THR A 65 19.95 3.95 -13.90
C THR A 65 20.62 3.08 -14.94
#